data_aba3548cd4bc1f6b946bfb795e842563
#
_entry.id   aba3548cd4bc1f6b946bfb795e842563
#
_cell.length_a   1.000
_cell.length_b   1.000
_cell.length_c   1.000
_cell.angle_alpha   90.00
_cell.angle_beta   90.00
_cell.angle_gamma   90.00
#
_symmetry.space_group_name_H-M   'P 1'
#
loop_
_entity.id
_entity.type
_entity.pdbx_description
1 polymer ?
#
loop_
_entity_poly.entity_id
_entity_poly.type
_entity_poly.pdbx_seq_one_letter_code
_entity_poly.pdbx_strand_id
1 'polypeptide(L)'
;MRSILPTRVLLLLLLATSINAWSADGRILNFEGDVRVNGQPVTADTALKKEDTITTAPGASAKIILSDNSVLDLEGGSEILISDYSFNPSAPETNTSKVDILAGTLRYVSGRIAKDDPDNISFTAGNSTIGVRGSFISISVDPKAEKAEK
;
A
#
# COMPACT_ATOMS: atom_id res chain seq x y z
N MET A 1 69.15 19.30 5.79
CA MET A 1 68.14 19.17 4.75
C MET A 1 67.08 18.24 5.24
N ARG A 2 66.00 18.79 5.69
CA ARG A 2 64.90 18.01 6.25
C ARG A 2 63.66 18.32 5.45
N SER A 3 63.28 17.41 4.59
CA SER A 3 62.03 17.46 3.89
C SER A 3 60.90 17.07 4.86
N ILE A 4 60.16 18.04 5.29
CA ILE A 4 58.95 17.80 6.04
C ILE A 4 57.86 17.57 5.00
N LEU A 5 57.44 16.31 4.83
CA LEU A 5 56.24 16.00 4.11
C LEU A 5 55.03 16.42 4.96
N PRO A 6 54.19 17.31 4.48
CA PRO A 6 52.91 17.49 5.13
C PRO A 6 52.08 16.28 4.80
N THR A 7 51.83 15.47 5.79
CA THR A 7 50.86 14.41 5.75
C THR A 7 49.49 15.05 5.56
N ARG A 8 49.08 15.16 4.32
CA ARG A 8 47.66 15.45 4.01
C ARG A 8 46.88 14.22 4.40
N VAL A 9 46.42 14.26 5.61
CA VAL A 9 45.34 13.38 6.05
C VAL A 9 44.12 13.74 5.19
N LEU A 10 43.99 13.01 4.11
CA LEU A 10 42.77 12.99 3.30
C LEU A 10 41.70 12.29 4.15
N LEU A 11 41.02 13.10 4.97
CA LEU A 11 39.83 12.69 5.68
C LEU A 11 38.75 12.43 4.63
N LEU A 12 38.73 11.21 4.11
CA LEU A 12 37.63 10.71 3.33
C LEU A 12 36.45 10.66 4.30
N LEU A 13 35.68 11.74 4.32
CA LEU A 13 34.36 11.78 4.92
C LEU A 13 33.49 10.85 4.07
N LEU A 14 33.47 9.55 4.41
CA LEU A 14 32.45 8.64 3.97
C LEU A 14 31.14 9.20 4.52
N LEU A 15 30.45 10.01 3.72
CA LEU A 15 29.03 10.20 3.89
C LEU A 15 28.40 8.82 3.67
N ALA A 16 28.26 8.07 4.74
CA ALA A 16 27.32 6.98 4.80
C ALA A 16 25.93 7.61 4.69
N THR A 17 25.48 7.83 3.47
CA THR A 17 24.05 8.02 3.21
C THR A 17 23.40 6.73 3.64
N SER A 18 22.86 6.75 4.83
CA SER A 18 21.94 5.72 5.30
C SER A 18 20.77 5.73 4.32
N ILE A 19 20.85 4.87 3.32
CA ILE A 19 19.69 4.52 2.52
C ILE A 19 18.79 3.81 3.51
N ASN A 20 17.87 4.57 4.11
CA ASN A 20 16.73 3.97 4.76
C ASN A 20 16.00 3.23 3.64
N ALA A 21 16.31 1.96 3.51
CA ALA A 21 15.49 1.05 2.71
C ALA A 21 14.14 0.97 3.43
N TRP A 22 13.29 1.94 3.13
CA TRP A 22 11.91 1.89 3.54
C TRP A 22 11.31 0.73 2.77
N SER A 23 11.17 -0.39 3.45
CA SER A 23 10.47 -1.53 2.90
C SER A 23 9.08 -1.06 2.49
N ALA A 24 8.77 -1.14 1.21
CA ALA A 24 7.44 -0.84 0.70
C ALA A 24 6.47 -1.90 1.23
N ASP A 25 5.28 -1.46 1.63
CA ASP A 25 4.21 -2.36 2.07
C ASP A 25 3.51 -3.06 0.90
N GLY A 26 3.68 -2.50 -0.29
CA GLY A 26 3.16 -3.05 -1.54
C GLY A 26 3.65 -2.28 -2.75
N ARG A 27 3.12 -2.61 -3.91
CA ARG A 27 3.41 -1.91 -5.16
C ARG A 27 2.26 -2.04 -6.15
N ILE A 28 2.20 -1.11 -7.11
CA ILE A 28 1.33 -1.23 -8.28
C ILE A 28 1.94 -2.32 -9.19
N LEU A 29 1.21 -3.41 -9.38
CA LEU A 29 1.63 -4.51 -10.24
C LEU A 29 1.31 -4.22 -11.70
N ASN A 30 0.11 -3.69 -11.95
CA ASN A 30 -0.39 -3.34 -13.28
C ASN A 30 -1.46 -2.26 -13.14
N PHE A 31 -1.62 -1.43 -14.16
CA PHE A 31 -2.68 -0.42 -14.22
C PHE A 31 -3.03 -0.05 -15.66
N GLU A 32 -4.24 0.45 -15.86
CA GLU A 32 -4.73 1.02 -17.10
C GLU A 32 -5.41 2.36 -16.81
N GLY A 33 -5.22 3.32 -17.70
CA GLY A 33 -5.81 4.63 -17.59
C GLY A 33 -5.15 5.53 -16.53
N ASP A 34 -5.87 6.52 -16.03
CA ASP A 34 -5.38 7.46 -15.01
C ASP A 34 -5.54 6.87 -13.61
N VAL A 35 -4.41 6.48 -13.04
CA VAL A 35 -4.30 5.97 -11.66
C VAL A 35 -3.31 6.83 -10.90
N ARG A 36 -3.65 7.19 -9.68
CA ARG A 36 -2.84 8.07 -8.84
C ARG A 36 -2.64 7.51 -7.44
N VAL A 37 -1.49 7.79 -6.87
CA VAL A 37 -1.18 7.59 -5.46
C VAL A 37 -0.90 8.94 -4.83
N ASN A 38 -1.67 9.30 -3.81
CA ASN A 38 -1.60 10.62 -3.16
C ASN A 38 -1.67 11.80 -4.16
N GLY A 39 -2.51 11.65 -5.20
CA GLY A 39 -2.68 12.64 -6.25
C GLY A 39 -1.61 12.64 -7.34
N GLN A 40 -0.56 11.82 -7.24
CA GLN A 40 0.51 11.72 -8.23
C GLN A 40 0.27 10.54 -9.18
N PRO A 41 0.46 10.72 -10.50
CA PRO A 41 0.38 9.63 -11.46
C PRO A 41 1.33 8.49 -11.10
N VAL A 42 0.87 7.24 -11.29
CA VAL A 42 1.67 6.06 -11.03
C VAL A 42 2.47 5.62 -12.25
N THR A 43 3.50 4.84 -11.98
CA THR A 43 4.22 4.02 -12.95
C THR A 43 4.14 2.57 -12.53
N ALA A 44 4.52 1.64 -13.42
CA ALA A 44 4.70 0.25 -13.02
C ALA A 44 5.72 0.19 -11.86
N ASP A 45 5.44 -0.68 -10.90
CA ASP A 45 6.25 -0.84 -9.67
C ASP A 45 6.27 0.38 -8.73
N THR A 46 5.35 1.34 -8.88
CA THR A 46 5.18 2.39 -7.88
C THR A 46 5.00 1.77 -6.49
N ALA A 47 5.92 2.08 -5.58
CA ALA A 47 5.89 1.57 -4.21
C ALA A 47 4.74 2.20 -3.42
N LEU A 48 4.09 1.38 -2.61
CA LEU A 48 2.98 1.77 -1.74
C LEU A 48 3.37 1.57 -0.29
N LYS A 49 2.81 2.41 0.57
CA LYS A 49 3.00 2.38 2.01
C LYS A 49 1.69 2.55 2.73
N LYS A 50 1.70 2.24 3.99
CA LYS A 50 0.67 2.65 4.94
C LYS A 50 0.40 4.15 4.79
N GLU A 51 -0.87 4.53 4.89
CA GLU A 51 -1.41 5.88 4.72
C GLU A 51 -1.44 6.41 3.28
N ASP A 52 -1.08 5.59 2.29
CA ASP A 52 -1.26 5.97 0.88
C ASP A 52 -2.72 5.84 0.44
N THR A 53 -3.17 6.84 -0.30
CA THR A 53 -4.48 6.84 -0.97
C THR A 53 -4.29 6.56 -2.46
N ILE A 54 -5.00 5.56 -2.97
CA ILE A 54 -4.95 5.15 -4.38
C ILE A 54 -6.29 5.49 -5.02
N THR A 55 -6.26 6.21 -6.13
CA THR A 55 -7.43 6.60 -6.90
C THR A 55 -7.35 6.12 -8.34
N THR A 56 -8.46 5.63 -8.87
CA THR A 56 -8.62 5.27 -10.28
C THR A 56 -9.71 6.15 -10.91
N ALA A 57 -9.40 6.75 -12.07
CA ALA A 57 -10.40 7.49 -12.84
C ALA A 57 -11.47 6.55 -13.42
N PRO A 58 -12.65 7.07 -13.82
CA PRO A 58 -13.63 6.27 -14.56
C PRO A 58 -13.00 5.58 -15.78
N GLY A 59 -13.21 4.27 -15.91
CA GLY A 59 -12.63 3.45 -16.98
C GLY A 59 -11.17 3.05 -16.76
N ALA A 60 -10.52 3.52 -15.70
CA ALA A 60 -9.20 3.06 -15.29
C ALA A 60 -9.28 1.78 -14.44
N SER A 61 -8.15 1.15 -14.21
CA SER A 61 -8.03 0.02 -13.29
C SER A 61 -6.64 -0.04 -12.69
N ALA A 62 -6.52 -0.63 -11.52
CA ALA A 62 -5.23 -0.85 -10.88
C ALA A 62 -5.19 -2.18 -10.14
N LYS A 63 -4.12 -2.92 -10.33
CA LYS A 63 -3.82 -4.14 -9.58
C LYS A 63 -2.62 -3.89 -8.69
N ILE A 64 -2.82 -4.11 -7.41
CA ILE A 64 -1.83 -3.88 -6.36
C ILE A 64 -1.47 -5.24 -5.75
N ILE A 65 -0.20 -5.44 -5.49
CA ILE A 65 0.28 -6.56 -4.68
C ILE A 65 0.91 -6.02 -3.40
N LEU A 66 0.47 -6.55 -2.26
CA LEU A 66 1.04 -6.22 -0.96
C LEU A 66 2.15 -7.21 -0.59
N SER A 67 2.95 -6.86 0.42
CA SER A 67 4.12 -7.65 0.83
C SER A 67 3.78 -9.04 1.36
N ASP A 68 2.54 -9.26 1.80
CA ASP A 68 2.02 -10.58 2.22
C ASP A 68 1.47 -11.43 1.05
N ASN A 69 1.70 -10.98 -0.19
CA ASN A 69 1.16 -11.55 -1.43
C ASN A 69 -0.36 -11.49 -1.57
N SER A 70 -1.03 -10.66 -0.80
CA SER A 70 -2.43 -10.32 -1.11
C SER A 70 -2.51 -9.42 -2.33
N VAL A 71 -3.63 -9.51 -3.05
CA VAL A 71 -3.88 -8.71 -4.24
C VAL A 71 -5.12 -7.86 -4.03
N LEU A 72 -4.98 -6.58 -4.30
CA LEU A 72 -6.07 -5.61 -4.38
C LEU A 72 -6.27 -5.24 -5.86
N ASP A 73 -7.47 -5.45 -6.36
CA ASP A 73 -7.84 -5.13 -7.74
C ASP A 73 -8.93 -4.06 -7.73
N LEU A 74 -8.59 -2.87 -8.22
CA LEU A 74 -9.45 -1.70 -8.23
C LEU A 74 -10.08 -1.51 -9.61
N GLU A 75 -11.40 -1.36 -9.64
CA GLU A 75 -12.12 -0.94 -10.83
C GLU A 75 -12.09 0.59 -10.99
N GLY A 76 -12.54 1.07 -12.14
CA GLY A 76 -12.60 2.50 -12.42
C GLY A 76 -13.51 3.28 -11.46
N GLY A 77 -13.11 4.51 -11.14
CA GLY A 77 -13.85 5.35 -10.21
C GLY A 77 -13.72 4.92 -8.75
N SER A 78 -12.63 4.22 -8.41
CA SER A 78 -12.38 3.74 -7.05
C SER A 78 -11.39 4.63 -6.32
N GLU A 79 -11.57 4.69 -5.00
CA GLU A 79 -10.65 5.34 -4.08
C GLU A 79 -10.51 4.50 -2.82
N ILE A 80 -9.28 4.15 -2.48
CA ILE A 80 -8.95 3.41 -1.26
C ILE A 80 -7.83 4.09 -0.48
N LEU A 81 -7.85 3.90 0.82
CA LEU A 81 -6.77 4.28 1.74
C LEU A 81 -6.23 3.02 2.41
N ILE A 82 -4.92 2.80 2.35
CA ILE A 82 -4.24 1.79 3.16
C ILE A 82 -4.10 2.36 4.57
N SER A 83 -5.11 2.21 5.41
CA SER A 83 -5.16 2.89 6.71
C SER A 83 -4.21 2.29 7.74
N ASP A 84 -3.96 0.98 7.67
CA ASP A 84 -2.96 0.32 8.48
C ASP A 84 -2.42 -0.93 7.77
N TYR A 85 -1.11 -1.11 7.80
CA TYR A 85 -0.48 -2.28 7.22
C TYR A 85 0.83 -2.59 7.93
N SER A 86 1.01 -3.83 8.30
CA SER A 86 2.25 -4.36 8.84
C SER A 86 2.38 -5.82 8.44
N PHE A 87 3.50 -6.20 7.88
CA PHE A 87 3.81 -7.58 7.55
C PHE A 87 5.22 -7.96 7.95
N ASN A 88 5.30 -8.89 8.90
CA ASN A 88 6.54 -9.51 9.34
C ASN A 88 6.35 -11.04 9.36
N PRO A 89 6.96 -11.77 8.43
CA PRO A 89 6.79 -13.23 8.38
C PRO A 89 7.37 -13.96 9.60
N SER A 90 8.22 -13.30 10.38
CA SER A 90 8.83 -13.86 11.60
C SER A 90 8.01 -13.59 12.87
N ALA A 91 7.02 -12.72 12.80
CA ALA A 91 6.14 -12.36 13.91
C ALA A 91 4.68 -12.22 13.42
N PRO A 92 4.02 -13.34 13.07
CA PRO A 92 2.68 -13.33 12.46
C PRO A 92 1.62 -12.62 13.30
N GLU A 93 1.75 -12.68 14.62
CA GLU A 93 0.84 -12.03 15.57
C GLU A 93 0.84 -10.50 15.52
N THR A 94 1.86 -9.91 14.89
CA THR A 94 1.98 -8.44 14.72
C THR A 94 1.45 -7.96 13.37
N ASN A 95 1.09 -8.89 12.49
CA ASN A 95 0.66 -8.56 11.15
C ASN A 95 -0.76 -8.00 11.15
N THR A 96 -0.98 -6.99 10.32
CA THR A 96 -2.29 -6.37 10.14
C THR A 96 -2.45 -5.81 8.74
N SER A 97 -3.67 -5.80 8.23
CA SER A 97 -4.03 -5.16 6.98
C SER A 97 -5.41 -4.52 7.11
N LYS A 98 -5.47 -3.20 7.06
CA LYS A 98 -6.70 -2.42 7.10
C LYS A 98 -6.76 -1.49 5.91
N VAL A 99 -7.82 -1.58 5.16
CA VAL A 99 -8.05 -0.78 3.96
C VAL A 99 -9.43 -0.14 4.05
N ASP A 100 -9.48 1.16 3.88
CA ASP A 100 -10.72 1.92 3.81
C ASP A 100 -11.10 2.13 2.35
N ILE A 101 -12.31 1.74 1.97
CA ILE A 101 -12.85 1.95 0.64
C ILE A 101 -13.74 3.18 0.69
N LEU A 102 -13.28 4.26 0.06
CA LEU A 102 -13.96 5.55 0.06
C LEU A 102 -14.94 5.67 -1.10
N ALA A 103 -14.66 4.99 -2.22
CA ALA A 103 -15.53 4.93 -3.38
C ALA A 103 -15.18 3.74 -4.29
N GLY A 104 -16.13 3.30 -5.09
CA GLY A 104 -15.93 2.34 -6.17
C GLY A 104 -15.89 0.89 -5.72
N THR A 105 -15.17 0.06 -6.45
CA THR A 105 -15.14 -1.39 -6.26
C THR A 105 -13.72 -1.89 -6.07
N LEU A 106 -13.55 -2.62 -4.99
CA LEU A 106 -12.31 -3.34 -4.65
C LEU A 106 -12.59 -4.84 -4.66
N ARG A 107 -11.73 -5.59 -5.34
CA ARG A 107 -11.63 -7.04 -5.19
C ARG A 107 -10.35 -7.37 -4.44
N TYR A 108 -10.48 -8.22 -3.44
CA TYR A 108 -9.36 -8.66 -2.63
C TYR A 108 -9.17 -10.16 -2.75
N VAL A 109 -7.93 -10.56 -2.96
CA VAL A 109 -7.48 -11.95 -2.90
C VAL A 109 -6.55 -12.09 -1.71
N SER A 110 -6.86 -13.04 -0.83
CA SER A 110 -6.14 -13.25 0.42
C SER A 110 -4.67 -13.56 0.21
N GLY A 111 -3.84 -12.90 1.00
CA GLY A 111 -2.42 -13.19 1.13
C GLY A 111 -2.11 -14.01 2.38
N ARG A 112 -0.90 -13.86 2.87
CA ARG A 112 -0.38 -14.62 4.00
C ARG A 112 -1.01 -14.20 5.32
N ILE A 113 -1.26 -12.88 5.54
CA ILE A 113 -1.87 -12.41 6.79
C ILE A 113 -3.21 -13.09 7.02
N ALA A 114 -4.06 -13.18 5.99
CA ALA A 114 -5.37 -13.83 6.09
C ALA A 114 -5.29 -15.33 6.39
N LYS A 115 -4.21 -15.98 5.99
CA LYS A 115 -3.99 -17.41 6.23
C LYS A 115 -3.49 -17.67 7.64
N ASP A 116 -2.66 -16.78 8.17
CA ASP A 116 -2.08 -16.87 9.50
C ASP A 116 -3.12 -16.44 10.56
N ASP A 117 -3.78 -15.32 10.35
CA ASP A 117 -4.85 -14.82 11.22
C ASP A 117 -5.84 -13.93 10.43
N PRO A 118 -7.01 -14.45 10.04
CA PRO A 118 -7.99 -13.67 9.29
C PRO A 118 -8.62 -12.51 10.07
N ASP A 119 -8.56 -12.52 11.40
CA ASP A 119 -9.12 -11.45 12.23
C ASP A 119 -8.25 -10.17 12.19
N ASN A 120 -7.02 -10.28 11.68
CA ASN A 120 -6.10 -9.15 11.48
C ASN A 120 -6.32 -8.43 10.15
N ILE A 121 -7.32 -8.82 9.37
CA ILE A 121 -7.70 -8.16 8.13
C ILE A 121 -9.08 -7.54 8.26
N SER A 122 -9.18 -6.27 7.91
CA SER A 122 -10.47 -5.59 7.86
C SER A 122 -10.52 -4.58 6.71
N PHE A 123 -11.71 -4.47 6.14
CA PHE A 123 -12.05 -3.43 5.18
C PHE A 123 -13.14 -2.54 5.78
N THR A 124 -12.98 -1.23 5.64
CA THR A 124 -13.99 -0.26 6.03
C THR A 124 -14.64 0.33 4.79
N ALA A 125 -15.95 0.30 4.73
CA ALA A 125 -16.75 0.84 3.65
C ALA A 125 -17.86 1.73 4.25
N GLY A 126 -17.69 3.05 4.17
CA GLY A 126 -18.55 3.99 4.90
C GLY A 126 -18.47 3.76 6.41
N ASN A 127 -19.60 3.47 7.03
CA ASN A 127 -19.69 3.21 8.48
C ASN A 127 -19.58 1.71 8.84
N SER A 128 -19.30 0.86 7.86
CA SER A 128 -19.28 -0.59 8.04
C SER A 128 -17.87 -1.14 8.00
N THR A 129 -17.52 -1.98 8.97
CA THR A 129 -16.28 -2.75 8.95
C THR A 129 -16.58 -4.19 8.56
N ILE A 130 -15.84 -4.68 7.58
CA ILE A 130 -15.99 -6.00 6.98
C ILE A 130 -14.77 -6.81 7.33
N GLY A 131 -14.94 -7.87 8.11
CA GLY A 131 -13.90 -8.87 8.33
C GLY A 131 -13.88 -9.88 7.17
N VAL A 132 -12.69 -10.40 6.87
CA VAL A 132 -12.51 -11.33 5.76
C VAL A 132 -12.26 -12.73 6.28
N ARG A 133 -13.14 -13.65 5.93
CA ARG A 133 -12.95 -15.09 6.15
C ARG A 133 -13.14 -15.81 4.83
N GLY A 134 -12.04 -16.00 4.10
CA GLY A 134 -12.06 -16.66 2.79
C GLY A 134 -10.93 -16.19 1.89
N SER A 135 -10.89 -16.76 0.70
CA SER A 135 -9.80 -16.49 -0.25
C SER A 135 -10.06 -15.29 -1.18
N PHE A 136 -11.30 -14.87 -1.26
CA PHE A 136 -11.73 -13.81 -2.19
C PHE A 136 -12.92 -13.03 -1.62
N ILE A 137 -12.90 -11.72 -1.77
CA ILE A 137 -14.01 -10.82 -1.45
C ILE A 137 -14.09 -9.70 -2.49
N SER A 138 -15.29 -9.26 -2.79
CA SER A 138 -15.55 -8.06 -3.59
C SER A 138 -16.43 -7.10 -2.78
N ILE A 139 -15.97 -5.86 -2.68
CA ILE A 139 -16.63 -4.79 -1.93
C ILE A 139 -16.87 -3.64 -2.87
N SER A 140 -18.12 -3.16 -2.91
CA SER A 140 -18.49 -1.99 -3.70
C SER A 140 -19.14 -0.93 -2.82
N VAL A 141 -18.69 0.32 -2.99
CA VAL A 141 -19.21 1.48 -2.28
C VAL A 141 -19.77 2.47 -3.29
N ASP A 142 -21.06 2.79 -3.14
CA ASP A 142 -21.69 3.84 -3.93
C ASP A 142 -21.56 5.18 -3.19
N PRO A 143 -20.79 6.14 -3.72
CA PRO A 143 -20.61 7.43 -3.07
C PRO A 143 -21.89 8.27 -3.01
N LYS A 144 -22.95 7.86 -3.72
CA LYS A 144 -24.26 8.52 -3.66
C LYS A 144 -25.09 8.08 -2.44
N ALA A 145 -24.86 6.88 -1.90
CA ALA A 145 -25.63 6.37 -0.77
C ALA A 145 -25.37 7.17 0.52
N GLU A 146 -24.17 7.68 0.70
CA GLU A 146 -23.76 8.45 1.89
C GLU A 146 -24.37 9.88 1.93
N LYS A 147 -24.81 10.42 0.79
CA LYS A 147 -25.46 11.75 0.72
C LYS A 147 -26.99 11.72 0.93
N ALA A 148 -27.58 10.55 1.01
CA ALA A 148 -29.04 10.41 1.16
C ALA A 148 -29.52 10.39 2.62
N GLU A 149 -28.61 10.38 3.60
CA GLU A 149 -28.91 10.35 5.05
C GLU A 149 -28.66 11.70 5.76
N LYS A 150 -28.87 12.80 5.08
CA LYS A 150 -28.87 14.13 5.75
C LYS A 150 -30.20 14.84 5.58
#